data_06c125a479c63d322d488915beb34d4e
#
_entry.id   06c125a479c63d322d488915beb34d4e
#
_cell.length_a   1.000
_cell.length_b   1.000
_cell.length_c   1.000
_cell.angle_alpha   90.00
_cell.angle_beta   90.00
_cell.angle_gamma   90.00
#
_symmetry.space_group_name_H-M   'P 1'
#
loop_
_entity.id
_entity.type
_entity.pdbx_description
1 polymer ?
#
loop_
_entity_poly.entity_id
_entity_poly.type
_entity_poly.pdbx_seq_one_letter_code
_entity_poly.pdbx_strand_id
1 'polypeptide(L)'
;MKDYEKLMVLLPSGEQNAISAAELGQLLGCDARGVRQQVEAARKDGVLICSGIPGYWLPDSPIEVETTCRRMENAARSALETVARMRWGRMRQ
;
A
#
# COMPACT_ATOMS: atom_id res chain seq x y z
N MET A 1 21.05 -5.83 -5.63
CA MET A 1 19.64 -6.04 -6.00
C MET A 1 18.72 -5.43 -4.96
N LYS A 2 17.64 -4.83 -5.42
CA LYS A 2 16.62 -4.31 -4.50
C LYS A 2 15.71 -5.44 -4.06
N ASP A 3 15.26 -5.40 -2.82
CA ASP A 3 14.42 -6.46 -2.23
C ASP A 3 13.07 -6.61 -2.92
N TYR A 4 12.65 -5.61 -3.71
CA TYR A 4 11.34 -5.60 -4.37
C TYR A 4 11.40 -5.83 -5.87
N GLU A 5 12.54 -6.21 -6.43
CA GLU A 5 12.65 -6.39 -7.90
C GLU A 5 11.69 -7.45 -8.44
N LYS A 6 11.56 -8.57 -7.73
CA LYS A 6 10.63 -9.63 -8.14
C LYS A 6 9.18 -9.14 -8.08
N LEU A 7 8.86 -8.34 -7.07
CA LEU A 7 7.56 -7.70 -6.95
C LEU A 7 7.24 -6.88 -8.20
N MET A 8 8.18 -6.08 -8.65
CA MET A 8 7.97 -5.20 -9.80
C MET A 8 7.70 -5.98 -11.08
N VAL A 9 8.30 -7.14 -11.23
CA VAL A 9 8.05 -8.00 -12.40
C VAL A 9 6.64 -8.58 -12.36
N LEU A 10 6.12 -8.85 -11.16
CA LEU A 10 4.84 -9.51 -10.98
C LEU A 10 3.63 -8.56 -11.00
N LEU A 11 3.84 -7.26 -10.75
CA LEU A 11 2.73 -6.32 -10.65
C LEU A 11 2.12 -6.03 -12.02
N PRO A 12 0.80 -6.22 -12.16
CA PRO A 12 0.11 -5.86 -13.40
C PRO A 12 -0.15 -4.36 -13.47
N SER A 13 -0.49 -3.88 -14.66
CA SER A 13 -0.85 -2.48 -14.88
C SER A 13 -2.36 -2.32 -14.88
N GLY A 14 -2.82 -1.23 -14.25
CA GLY A 14 -4.23 -0.87 -14.20
C GLY A 14 -4.97 -1.52 -13.06
N GLU A 15 -5.89 -0.75 -12.48
CA GLU A 15 -6.69 -1.21 -11.34
C GLU A 15 -7.50 -2.47 -11.66
N GLN A 16 -8.03 -2.56 -12.88
CA GLN A 16 -8.83 -3.70 -13.31
C GLN A 16 -8.06 -5.01 -13.29
N ASN A 17 -6.74 -4.94 -13.32
CA ASN A 17 -5.87 -6.11 -13.31
C ASN A 17 -5.19 -6.33 -11.96
N ALA A 18 -5.60 -5.60 -10.94
CA ALA A 18 -4.97 -5.66 -9.62
C ALA A 18 -4.83 -7.10 -9.11
N ILE A 19 -3.70 -7.35 -8.44
CA ILE A 19 -3.41 -8.65 -7.85
C ILE A 19 -3.48 -8.53 -6.32
N SER A 20 -4.13 -9.49 -5.67
CA SER A 20 -4.29 -9.44 -4.22
C SER A 20 -2.97 -9.67 -3.50
N ALA A 21 -2.90 -9.19 -2.24
CA ALA A 21 -1.74 -9.41 -1.39
C ALA A 21 -1.48 -10.92 -1.18
N ALA A 22 -2.54 -11.71 -1.08
CA ALA A 22 -2.41 -13.15 -0.89
C ALA A 22 -1.76 -13.82 -2.10
N GLU A 23 -2.21 -13.47 -3.31
CA GLU A 23 -1.62 -14.01 -4.53
C GLU A 23 -0.17 -13.57 -4.69
N LEU A 24 0.11 -12.29 -4.46
CA LEU A 24 1.48 -11.78 -4.50
C LEU A 24 2.36 -12.50 -3.50
N GLY A 25 1.86 -12.71 -2.29
CA GLY A 25 2.60 -13.41 -1.26
C GLY A 25 2.98 -14.82 -1.68
N GLN A 26 2.05 -15.55 -2.30
CA GLN A 26 2.33 -16.88 -2.81
C GLN A 26 3.43 -16.86 -3.86
N LEU A 27 3.36 -15.91 -4.79
CA LEU A 27 4.34 -15.79 -5.86
C LEU A 27 5.71 -15.33 -5.35
N LEU A 28 5.73 -14.51 -4.30
CA LEU A 28 6.96 -13.99 -3.71
C LEU A 28 7.53 -14.89 -2.60
N GLY A 29 6.75 -15.87 -2.14
CA GLY A 29 7.17 -16.73 -1.05
C GLY A 29 7.12 -16.06 0.32
N CYS A 30 6.17 -15.15 0.54
CA CYS A 30 6.02 -14.44 1.80
C CYS A 30 4.53 -14.23 2.13
N ASP A 31 4.25 -13.75 3.35
CA ASP A 31 2.90 -13.43 3.77
C ASP A 31 2.49 -12.01 3.34
N ALA A 32 1.27 -11.61 3.68
CA ALA A 32 0.75 -10.28 3.35
C ALA A 32 1.61 -9.16 3.95
N ARG A 33 2.16 -9.39 5.12
CA ARG A 33 3.05 -8.41 5.77
C ARG A 33 4.32 -8.23 4.96
N GLY A 34 4.91 -9.33 4.47
CA GLY A 34 6.09 -9.28 3.62
C GLY A 34 5.82 -8.53 2.33
N VAL A 35 4.66 -8.76 1.71
CA VAL A 35 4.24 -8.01 0.52
C VAL A 35 4.18 -6.51 0.84
N ARG A 36 3.55 -6.15 1.95
CA ARG A 36 3.41 -4.75 2.36
C ARG A 36 4.76 -4.09 2.57
N GLN A 37 5.69 -4.80 3.19
CA GLN A 37 7.05 -4.28 3.41
C GLN A 37 7.78 -4.02 2.10
N GLN A 38 7.65 -4.91 1.12
CA GLN A 38 8.27 -4.73 -0.19
C GLN A 38 7.65 -3.55 -0.95
N VAL A 39 6.32 -3.44 -0.91
CA VAL A 39 5.62 -2.31 -1.54
C VAL A 39 6.08 -1.00 -0.92
N GLU A 40 6.18 -0.94 0.40
CA GLU A 40 6.62 0.27 1.09
C GLU A 40 8.05 0.64 0.72
N ALA A 41 8.95 -0.35 0.66
CA ALA A 41 10.34 -0.11 0.26
C ALA A 41 10.43 0.46 -1.16
N ALA A 42 9.65 -0.12 -2.09
CA ALA A 42 9.60 0.36 -3.47
C ALA A 42 9.09 1.80 -3.54
N ARG A 43 8.02 2.09 -2.81
CA ARG A 43 7.43 3.44 -2.79
C ARG A 43 8.41 4.48 -2.23
N LYS A 44 9.17 4.13 -1.21
CA LYS A 44 10.18 5.03 -0.65
C LYS A 44 11.31 5.32 -1.65
N ASP A 45 11.54 4.41 -2.56
CA ASP A 45 12.50 4.62 -3.65
C ASP A 45 11.88 5.34 -4.85
N GLY A 46 10.63 5.78 -4.72
CA GLY A 46 9.95 6.55 -5.77
C GLY A 46 9.19 5.72 -6.80
N VAL A 47 9.05 4.41 -6.58
CA VAL A 47 8.29 3.57 -7.49
C VAL A 47 6.80 3.77 -7.24
N LEU A 48 6.05 3.99 -8.33
CA LEU A 48 4.61 4.24 -8.24
C LEU A 48 3.86 2.91 -8.21
N ILE A 49 3.38 2.54 -7.02
CA ILE A 49 2.57 1.34 -6.84
C ILE A 49 1.25 1.76 -6.22
N CYS A 50 0.16 1.47 -6.94
CA CYS A 50 -1.19 1.74 -6.47
C CYS A 50 -1.72 0.60 -5.63
N SER A 51 -2.64 0.91 -4.72
CA SER A 51 -3.29 -0.09 -3.88
C SER A 51 -4.71 0.31 -3.55
N GLY A 52 -5.54 -0.68 -3.25
CA GLY A 52 -6.92 -0.48 -2.87
C GLY A 52 -7.55 -1.81 -2.52
N ILE A 53 -8.89 -1.84 -2.49
CA ILE A 53 -9.64 -3.06 -2.16
C ILE A 53 -9.23 -4.25 -3.04
N PRO A 54 -9.08 -4.10 -4.37
CA PRO A 54 -8.73 -5.25 -5.21
C PRO A 54 -7.28 -5.74 -5.05
N GLY A 55 -6.40 -4.95 -4.43
CA GLY A 55 -5.01 -5.36 -4.24
C GLY A 55 -4.02 -4.30 -4.70
N TYR A 56 -2.98 -4.74 -5.43
CA TYR A 56 -1.89 -3.88 -5.88
C TYR A 56 -1.78 -3.89 -7.39
N TRP A 57 -1.36 -2.76 -7.96
CA TRP A 57 -1.16 -2.64 -9.41
C TRP A 57 -0.24 -1.47 -9.72
N LEU A 58 0.34 -1.46 -10.93
CA LEU A 58 1.09 -0.32 -11.43
C LEU A 58 0.11 0.62 -12.14
N PRO A 59 0.24 1.94 -11.95
CA PRO A 59 -0.73 2.87 -12.52
C PRO A 59 -0.68 2.91 -14.05
N ASP A 60 -1.86 3.01 -14.66
CA ASP A 60 -2.02 3.28 -16.08
C ASP A 60 -2.16 4.78 -16.36
N SER A 61 -2.45 5.57 -15.33
CA SER A 61 -2.69 7.01 -15.49
C SER A 61 -2.33 7.76 -14.21
N PRO A 62 -2.09 9.07 -14.32
CA PRO A 62 -1.83 9.91 -13.13
C PRO A 62 -2.99 9.92 -12.14
N ILE A 63 -4.23 9.72 -12.61
CA ILE A 63 -5.39 9.71 -11.72
C ILE A 63 -5.32 8.53 -10.75
N GLU A 64 -4.85 7.38 -11.20
CA GLU A 64 -4.71 6.20 -10.31
C GLU A 64 -3.70 6.48 -9.19
N VAL A 65 -2.59 7.14 -9.53
CA VAL A 65 -1.59 7.54 -8.54
C VAL A 65 -2.21 8.50 -7.52
N GLU A 66 -2.90 9.54 -8.01
CA GLU A 66 -3.51 10.54 -7.15
C GLU A 66 -4.56 9.93 -6.23
N THR A 67 -5.37 9.01 -6.75
CA THR A 67 -6.39 8.34 -5.95
C THR A 67 -5.76 7.53 -4.81
N THR A 68 -4.68 6.81 -5.10
CA THR A 68 -3.96 6.04 -4.08
C THR A 68 -3.35 6.97 -3.03
N CYS A 69 -2.68 8.04 -3.47
CA CYS A 69 -2.09 9.02 -2.58
C CYS A 69 -3.12 9.66 -1.65
N ARG A 70 -4.29 10.01 -2.19
CA ARG A 70 -5.36 10.63 -1.41
C ARG A 70 -5.90 9.66 -0.35
N ARG A 71 -6.05 8.39 -0.68
CA ARG A 71 -6.45 7.37 0.30
C ARG A 71 -5.43 7.26 1.42
N MET A 72 -4.15 7.25 1.08
CA MET A 72 -3.07 7.16 2.07
C MET A 72 -3.04 8.40 2.96
N GLU A 73 -3.21 9.57 2.38
CA GLU A 73 -3.29 10.82 3.14
C GLU A 73 -4.46 10.83 4.11
N ASN A 74 -5.64 10.37 3.64
CA ASN A 74 -6.83 10.31 4.49
C ASN A 74 -6.63 9.32 5.63
N ALA A 75 -6.03 8.18 5.38
CA ALA A 75 -5.74 7.19 6.41
C ALA A 75 -4.76 7.76 7.45
N ALA A 76 -3.73 8.46 7.00
CA ALA A 76 -2.75 9.09 7.89
C ALA A 76 -3.40 10.18 8.75
N ARG A 77 -4.24 11.02 8.13
CA ARG A 77 -4.96 12.07 8.85
C ARG A 77 -5.89 11.47 9.92
N SER A 78 -6.62 10.42 9.55
CA SER A 78 -7.52 9.73 10.49
C SER A 78 -6.73 9.14 11.66
N ALA A 79 -5.58 8.54 11.40
CA ALA A 79 -4.73 8.00 12.46
C ALA A 79 -4.24 9.10 13.41
N LEU A 80 -3.85 10.26 12.85
CA LEU A 80 -3.42 11.40 13.67
C LEU A 80 -4.55 11.95 14.52
N GLU A 81 -5.77 12.01 13.98
CA GLU A 81 -6.95 12.43 14.73
C GLU A 81 -7.21 11.48 15.90
N THR A 82 -7.10 10.19 15.66
CA THR A 82 -7.26 9.18 16.71
C THR A 82 -6.21 9.35 17.80
N VAL A 83 -4.96 9.57 17.43
CA VAL A 83 -3.87 9.80 18.39
C VAL A 83 -4.19 11.02 19.25
N ALA A 84 -4.63 12.13 18.61
CA ALA A 84 -4.98 13.35 19.36
C ALA A 84 -6.10 13.10 20.37
N ARG A 85 -7.14 12.37 19.95
CA ARG A 85 -8.25 12.05 20.84
C ARG A 85 -7.82 11.16 22.01
N MET A 86 -6.93 10.21 21.75
CA MET A 86 -6.42 9.32 22.79
C MET A 86 -5.58 10.09 23.81
N ARG A 87 -4.75 11.03 23.34
CA ARG A 87 -3.90 11.83 24.23
C ARG A 87 -4.71 12.75 25.15
N TRP A 88 -5.81 13.28 24.64
CA TRP A 88 -6.65 14.21 25.37
C TRP A 88 -7.92 13.58 25.91
N GLY A 89 -8.05 12.27 25.74
CA GLY A 89 -9.18 11.52 26.27
C GLY A 89 -9.04 11.26 27.76
N ARG A 90 -10.13 10.77 28.34
CA ARG A 90 -10.13 10.38 29.75
C ARG A 90 -9.84 8.90 29.89
N MET A 91 -9.06 8.60 30.91
CA MET A 91 -8.90 7.20 31.28
C MET A 91 -10.18 6.69 31.90
N ARG A 92 -10.57 5.50 31.48
CA ARG A 92 -11.72 4.84 32.05
C ARG A 92 -11.37 4.28 33.42
N GLN A 93 -12.27 4.44 34.39
CA GLN A 93 -12.07 3.91 35.71
C GLN A 93 -12.91 2.68 35.98
#